data_be9b76ea22c4abc7a7fdfd3fa4ff5e0b
#
_entry.id   be9b76ea22c4abc7a7fdfd3fa4ff5e0b
#
_cell.length_a   1.000
_cell.length_b   1.000
_cell.length_c   1.000
_cell.angle_alpha   90.00
_cell.angle_beta   90.00
_cell.angle_gamma   90.00
#
_symmetry.space_group_name_H-M   'P 1'
#
loop_
_entity.id
_entity.type
_entity.pdbx_description
1 polymer ?
#
loop_
_entity_poly.entity_id
_entity_poly.type
_entity_poly.pdbx_seq_one_letter_code
_entity_poly.pdbx_strand_id
1 'polypeptide(L)'
;LAAARSASSKKTPKNGRTASRLSFAKITDTLTVPDLLALQTESFDWLVGNDAWKARVEAAKAAGDAGVPETTGLDEIFEEISPIEDLGETMQLSFTAPELEEPKYSIEECKERGKTFAAPLYVNAEFMNHMTGEIKTQTVFMGDFPLMTEKGTFIINGTERVVVS
;
A
#
# COMPACT_ATOMS: atom_id res chain seq x y z
N LEU A 1 -10.71 15.91 -70.59
CA LEU A 1 -11.83 15.02 -70.37
C LEU A 1 -12.25 15.10 -68.94
N ALA A 2 -13.53 15.35 -68.73
CA ALA A 2 -14.20 16.03 -67.60
C ALA A 2 -14.02 15.39 -66.24
N ALA A 3 -13.64 16.21 -65.27
CA ALA A 3 -13.69 15.93 -63.82
C ALA A 3 -15.04 16.36 -63.26
N ALA A 4 -15.78 15.40 -62.74
CA ALA A 4 -17.03 15.67 -61.99
C ALA A 4 -16.68 16.00 -60.53
N ARG A 5 -16.91 17.25 -60.14
CA ARG A 5 -16.85 17.71 -58.72
C ARG A 5 -18.17 17.31 -58.04
N SER A 6 -18.07 16.44 -57.05
CA SER A 6 -19.13 16.22 -56.07
C SER A 6 -18.99 17.21 -54.93
N ALA A 7 -19.92 18.15 -54.84
CA ALA A 7 -20.03 19.11 -53.75
C ALA A 7 -20.71 18.44 -52.54
N SER A 8 -19.91 18.16 -51.50
CA SER A 8 -20.45 17.74 -50.21
C SER A 8 -20.92 18.95 -49.42
N SER A 9 -22.23 19.10 -49.29
CA SER A 9 -22.91 20.11 -48.48
C SER A 9 -22.65 19.84 -46.97
N LYS A 10 -21.82 20.65 -46.35
CA LYS A 10 -21.71 20.73 -44.89
C LYS A 10 -22.93 21.34 -44.27
N LYS A 11 -23.85 20.53 -43.73
CA LYS A 11 -24.87 20.99 -42.79
C LYS A 11 -24.22 21.18 -41.42
N THR A 12 -24.10 22.42 -40.96
CA THR A 12 -23.73 22.80 -39.60
C THR A 12 -24.86 22.43 -38.63
N PRO A 13 -24.68 21.63 -37.58
CA PRO A 13 -25.71 21.42 -36.59
C PRO A 13 -25.72 22.61 -35.62
N LYS A 14 -26.89 23.26 -35.54
CA LYS A 14 -27.20 24.23 -34.47
C LYS A 14 -27.53 23.44 -33.19
N ASN A 15 -26.68 23.45 -32.26
CA ASN A 15 -26.76 23.24 -30.80
C ASN A 15 -25.59 22.40 -30.32
N GLY A 16 -24.78 23.03 -29.48
CA GLY A 16 -23.46 22.57 -29.06
C GLY A 16 -23.44 21.44 -28.08
N ARG A 17 -23.88 20.26 -28.43
CA ARG A 17 -23.48 19.00 -27.82
C ARG A 17 -23.34 17.96 -28.93
N THR A 18 -22.16 17.85 -29.50
CA THR A 18 -21.79 16.70 -30.33
C THR A 18 -21.69 15.49 -29.42
N ALA A 19 -22.76 14.72 -29.32
CA ALA A 19 -22.67 13.39 -28.73
C ALA A 19 -21.77 12.54 -29.66
N SER A 20 -20.56 12.22 -29.19
CA SER A 20 -19.70 11.26 -29.86
C SER A 20 -20.38 9.90 -29.83
N ARG A 21 -20.76 9.39 -31.02
CA ARG A 21 -21.28 8.03 -31.15
C ARG A 21 -20.13 7.04 -31.00
N LEU A 22 -20.16 6.26 -29.92
CA LEU A 22 -19.24 5.13 -29.75
C LEU A 22 -19.79 3.94 -30.56
N SER A 23 -19.00 3.40 -31.47
CA SER A 23 -19.35 2.21 -32.24
C SER A 23 -18.80 0.97 -31.52
N PHE A 24 -19.68 0.04 -31.18
CA PHE A 24 -19.33 -1.25 -30.59
C PHE A 24 -19.15 -2.37 -31.65
N ALA A 25 -19.28 -2.04 -32.95
CA ALA A 25 -19.22 -3.03 -34.01
C ALA A 25 -17.84 -3.63 -34.22
N LYS A 26 -16.75 -2.91 -33.85
CA LYS A 26 -15.40 -3.36 -33.91
C LYS A 26 -14.58 -2.63 -32.82
N ILE A 27 -14.21 -3.35 -31.77
CA ILE A 27 -13.34 -2.83 -30.75
C ILE A 27 -11.90 -3.12 -31.20
N THR A 28 -11.15 -2.06 -31.55
CA THR A 28 -9.76 -2.15 -31.97
C THR A 28 -8.79 -2.17 -30.79
N ASP A 29 -9.20 -1.57 -29.67
CA ASP A 29 -8.40 -1.50 -28.47
C ASP A 29 -8.87 -2.54 -27.46
N THR A 30 -7.99 -3.44 -27.07
CA THR A 30 -8.25 -4.36 -25.97
C THR A 30 -8.23 -3.57 -24.65
N LEU A 31 -9.32 -3.66 -23.87
CA LEU A 31 -9.32 -3.16 -22.51
C LEU A 31 -8.28 -3.93 -21.68
N THR A 32 -7.42 -3.20 -21.00
CA THR A 32 -6.51 -3.82 -20.02
C THR A 32 -7.36 -4.39 -18.88
N VAL A 33 -7.10 -5.66 -18.54
CA VAL A 33 -7.78 -6.29 -17.39
C VAL A 33 -7.31 -5.56 -16.14
N PRO A 34 -8.23 -5.02 -15.30
CA PRO A 34 -7.85 -4.40 -14.05
C PRO A 34 -7.24 -5.45 -13.11
N ASP A 35 -6.27 -5.05 -12.31
CA ASP A 35 -5.73 -5.90 -11.26
C ASP A 35 -6.79 -6.05 -10.15
N LEU A 36 -7.34 -7.26 -10.04
CA LEU A 36 -8.40 -7.57 -9.06
C LEU A 36 -7.85 -7.75 -7.64
N LEU A 37 -6.54 -7.91 -7.49
CA LEU A 37 -5.86 -8.05 -6.21
C LEU A 37 -5.29 -6.72 -5.70
N ALA A 38 -5.31 -5.67 -6.51
CA ALA A 38 -4.72 -4.38 -6.18
C ALA A 38 -5.19 -3.85 -4.83
N LEU A 39 -6.47 -3.98 -4.50
CA LEU A 39 -7.01 -3.51 -3.22
C LEU A 39 -6.31 -4.16 -2.02
N GLN A 40 -6.05 -5.46 -2.09
CA GLN A 40 -5.41 -6.20 -0.99
C GLN A 40 -3.90 -5.96 -0.95
N THR A 41 -3.24 -6.08 -2.10
CA THR A 41 -1.79 -5.90 -2.19
C THR A 41 -1.35 -4.47 -1.88
N GLU A 42 -2.04 -3.47 -2.45
CA GLU A 42 -1.71 -2.06 -2.21
C GLU A 42 -1.97 -1.62 -0.78
N SER A 43 -3.02 -2.11 -0.13
CA SER A 43 -3.28 -1.83 1.29
C SER A 43 -2.23 -2.44 2.21
N PHE A 44 -1.76 -3.65 1.90
CA PHE A 44 -0.67 -4.29 2.64
C PHE A 44 0.67 -3.59 2.40
N ASP A 45 0.96 -3.20 1.16
CA ASP A 45 2.14 -2.43 0.81
C ASP A 45 2.21 -1.10 1.57
N TRP A 46 1.07 -0.40 1.70
CA TRP A 46 0.95 0.80 2.50
C TRP A 46 1.16 0.51 3.99
N LEU A 47 0.54 -0.56 4.51
CA LEU A 47 0.67 -0.92 5.93
C LEU A 47 2.12 -1.14 6.33
N VAL A 48 2.87 -1.87 5.50
CA VAL A 48 4.26 -2.27 5.78
C VAL A 48 5.27 -1.21 5.33
N GLY A 49 4.93 -0.38 4.32
CA GLY A 49 5.84 0.61 3.74
C GLY A 49 6.94 -0.03 2.90
N ASN A 50 6.60 -1.04 2.11
CA ASN A 50 7.57 -1.70 1.24
C ASN A 50 8.02 -0.81 0.07
N ASP A 51 9.00 -1.29 -0.71
CA ASP A 51 9.59 -0.53 -1.81
C ASP A 51 8.58 -0.21 -2.92
N ALA A 52 7.59 -1.08 -3.14
CA ALA A 52 6.52 -0.85 -4.10
C ALA A 52 5.64 0.34 -3.70
N TRP A 53 5.31 0.46 -2.42
CA TRP A 53 4.57 1.61 -1.90
C TRP A 53 5.41 2.89 -1.96
N LYS A 54 6.68 2.85 -1.56
CA LYS A 54 7.60 4.01 -1.64
C LYS A 54 7.70 4.54 -3.06
N ALA A 55 7.85 3.66 -4.05
CA ALA A 55 7.88 4.03 -5.47
C ALA A 55 6.56 4.70 -5.92
N ARG A 56 5.40 4.22 -5.44
CA ARG A 56 4.10 4.85 -5.74
C ARG A 56 3.98 6.25 -5.12
N VAL A 57 4.42 6.42 -3.87
CA VAL A 57 4.44 7.73 -3.20
C VAL A 57 5.31 8.72 -3.96
N GLU A 58 6.51 8.32 -4.38
CA GLU A 58 7.40 9.16 -5.17
C GLU A 58 6.80 9.54 -6.53
N ALA A 59 6.18 8.59 -7.22
CA ALA A 59 5.50 8.84 -8.48
C ALA A 59 4.31 9.79 -8.31
N ALA A 60 3.52 9.65 -7.25
CA ALA A 60 2.41 10.53 -6.93
C ALA A 60 2.89 11.95 -6.58
N LYS A 61 3.96 12.08 -5.79
CA LYS A 61 4.60 13.39 -5.51
C LYS A 61 5.08 14.07 -6.78
N ALA A 62 5.68 13.32 -7.70
CA ALA A 62 6.12 13.85 -9.00
C ALA A 62 4.94 14.28 -9.89
N ALA A 63 3.79 13.61 -9.78
CA ALA A 63 2.57 13.94 -10.50
C ALA A 63 1.75 15.07 -9.83
N GLY A 64 2.11 15.48 -8.61
CA GLY A 64 1.37 16.50 -7.84
C GLY A 64 0.05 15.99 -7.26
N ASP A 65 -0.10 14.67 -7.11
CA ASP A 65 -1.27 14.05 -6.51
C ASP A 65 -1.08 13.97 -4.98
N ALA A 66 -1.94 14.67 -4.25
CA ALA A 66 -1.93 14.72 -2.78
C ALA A 66 -2.74 13.58 -2.13
N GLY A 67 -3.23 12.61 -2.93
CA GLY A 67 -4.12 11.55 -2.45
C GLY A 67 -3.42 10.35 -1.82
N VAL A 68 -2.09 10.23 -1.94
CA VAL A 68 -1.33 9.09 -1.37
C VAL A 68 -0.76 9.49 -0.02
N PRO A 69 -1.02 8.72 1.07
CA PRO A 69 -0.48 9.00 2.39
C PRO A 69 1.05 8.92 2.37
N GLU A 70 1.71 9.81 3.09
CA GLU A 70 3.18 9.85 3.22
C GLU A 70 3.69 8.93 4.32
N THR A 71 2.84 8.64 5.30
CA THR A 71 3.12 7.76 6.45
C THR A 71 2.68 6.34 6.16
N THR A 72 3.39 5.37 6.69
CA THR A 72 2.98 3.96 6.60
C THR A 72 1.88 3.66 7.60
N GLY A 73 1.10 2.60 7.35
CA GLY A 73 0.06 2.20 8.29
C GLY A 73 0.63 1.73 9.64
N LEU A 74 1.83 1.15 9.66
CA LEU A 74 2.52 0.80 10.93
C LEU A 74 2.94 2.05 11.69
N ASP A 75 3.46 3.08 11.01
CA ASP A 75 3.81 4.35 11.65
C ASP A 75 2.58 4.98 12.30
N GLU A 76 1.44 5.05 11.59
CA GLU A 76 0.20 5.59 12.12
C GLU A 76 -0.28 4.85 13.38
N ILE A 77 -0.20 3.51 13.38
CA ILE A 77 -0.58 2.71 14.55
C ILE A 77 0.35 3.00 15.74
N PHE A 78 1.65 3.10 15.51
CA PHE A 78 2.59 3.39 16.59
C PHE A 78 2.48 4.83 17.10
N GLU A 79 2.16 5.79 16.24
CA GLU A 79 1.85 7.17 16.63
C GLU A 79 0.55 7.25 17.46
N GLU A 80 -0.48 6.47 17.10
CA GLU A 80 -1.74 6.44 17.85
C GLU A 80 -1.56 5.84 19.27
N ILE A 81 -0.71 4.83 19.41
CA ILE A 81 -0.43 4.18 20.69
C ILE A 81 0.54 5.02 21.54
N SER A 82 1.43 5.77 20.91
CA SER A 82 2.45 6.57 21.58
C SER A 82 1.97 8.01 21.78
N PRO A 83 2.33 8.64 22.91
CA PRO A 83 3.10 8.13 24.04
C PRO A 83 2.26 7.33 25.04
N ILE A 84 2.87 6.33 25.68
CA ILE A 84 2.30 5.64 26.85
C ILE A 84 2.86 6.34 28.09
N GLU A 85 1.98 6.96 28.86
CA GLU A 85 2.34 7.74 30.04
C GLU A 85 1.91 7.04 31.33
N ASP A 86 2.69 7.22 32.39
CA ASP A 86 2.30 6.82 33.73
C ASP A 86 1.25 7.78 34.30
N LEU A 87 0.42 7.28 35.22
CA LEU A 87 -0.59 8.07 35.96
C LEU A 87 -0.03 9.33 36.62
N GLY A 88 1.26 9.35 36.93
CA GLY A 88 1.98 10.49 37.51
C GLY A 88 2.65 11.40 36.51
N GLU A 89 2.52 11.13 35.19
CA GLU A 89 3.21 11.86 34.12
C GLU A 89 4.74 11.94 34.33
N THR A 90 5.29 10.99 35.08
CA THR A 90 6.72 10.96 35.43
C THR A 90 7.55 10.18 34.44
N MET A 91 6.94 9.20 33.74
CA MET A 91 7.55 8.31 32.77
C MET A 91 6.74 8.25 31.50
N GLN A 92 7.43 8.30 30.36
CA GLN A 92 6.84 8.25 29.03
C GLN A 92 7.57 7.20 28.20
N LEU A 93 6.81 6.39 27.46
CA LEU A 93 7.32 5.42 26.52
C LEU A 93 6.73 5.69 25.14
N SER A 94 7.59 5.89 24.14
CA SER A 94 7.21 6.12 22.76
C SER A 94 7.81 5.04 21.85
N PHE A 95 7.10 4.68 20.79
CA PHE A 95 7.56 3.74 19.78
C PHE A 95 7.71 4.47 18.44
N THR A 96 8.84 4.27 17.80
CA THR A 96 9.16 4.93 16.52
C THR A 96 9.87 3.97 15.57
N ALA A 97 9.83 4.30 14.27
CA ALA A 97 10.56 3.60 13.22
C ALA A 97 10.34 2.08 13.23
N PRO A 98 9.13 1.60 12.94
CA PRO A 98 8.90 0.17 12.75
C PRO A 98 9.71 -0.34 11.56
N GLU A 99 10.47 -1.42 11.75
CA GLU A 99 11.31 -2.04 10.74
C GLU A 99 11.03 -3.54 10.68
N LEU A 100 10.77 -4.03 9.47
CA LEU A 100 10.60 -5.45 9.19
C LEU A 100 11.89 -5.97 8.58
N GLU A 101 12.43 -7.04 9.17
CA GLU A 101 13.58 -7.75 8.62
C GLU A 101 13.15 -8.76 7.54
N GLU A 102 14.12 -9.42 6.94
CA GLU A 102 13.87 -10.48 5.97
C GLU A 102 13.23 -11.73 6.61
N PRO A 103 12.29 -12.38 5.92
CA PRO A 103 11.67 -13.59 6.43
C PRO A 103 12.69 -14.75 6.52
N LYS A 104 12.62 -15.52 7.61
CA LYS A 104 13.53 -16.65 7.88
C LYS A 104 13.37 -17.84 6.92
N TYR A 105 12.18 -18.01 6.36
CA TYR A 105 11.81 -19.16 5.52
C TYR A 105 11.16 -18.68 4.25
N SER A 106 11.40 -19.42 3.16
CA SER A 106 10.71 -19.16 1.90
C SER A 106 9.24 -19.61 1.97
N ILE A 107 8.45 -19.14 1.04
CA ILE A 107 7.03 -19.49 0.90
C ILE A 107 6.84 -21.01 0.80
N GLU A 108 7.69 -21.68 0.00
CA GLU A 108 7.63 -23.13 -0.22
C GLU A 108 7.97 -23.90 1.05
N GLU A 109 9.04 -23.51 1.73
CA GLU A 109 9.42 -24.13 3.01
C GLU A 109 8.34 -23.95 4.09
N CYS A 110 7.67 -22.80 4.14
CA CYS A 110 6.58 -22.59 5.08
C CYS A 110 5.40 -23.53 4.82
N LYS A 111 5.07 -23.78 3.55
CA LYS A 111 4.01 -24.73 3.18
C LYS A 111 4.37 -26.18 3.52
N GLU A 112 5.59 -26.59 3.20
CA GLU A 112 6.06 -27.97 3.47
C GLU A 112 6.22 -28.27 4.96
N ARG A 113 6.75 -27.32 5.72
CA ARG A 113 7.05 -27.49 7.15
C ARG A 113 5.93 -27.07 8.09
N GLY A 114 4.79 -26.64 7.55
CA GLY A 114 3.67 -26.16 8.35
C GLY A 114 3.97 -24.91 9.17
N LYS A 115 4.82 -24.02 8.64
CA LYS A 115 5.21 -22.76 9.30
C LYS A 115 4.42 -21.57 8.77
N THR A 116 4.49 -20.46 9.50
CA THR A 116 3.94 -19.18 9.08
C THR A 116 4.99 -18.39 8.32
N PHE A 117 4.61 -17.82 7.16
CA PHE A 117 5.44 -16.90 6.42
C PHE A 117 5.38 -15.53 7.08
N ALA A 118 6.42 -15.19 7.85
CA ALA A 118 6.48 -13.99 8.67
C ALA A 118 7.89 -13.42 8.71
N ALA A 119 7.97 -12.12 8.94
CA ALA A 119 9.20 -11.39 9.20
C ALA A 119 9.22 -10.86 10.64
N PRO A 120 10.38 -10.80 11.30
CA PRO A 120 10.50 -10.18 12.60
C PRO A 120 10.30 -8.66 12.49
N LEU A 121 9.45 -8.12 13.36
CA LEU A 121 9.18 -6.70 13.49
C LEU A 121 9.97 -6.13 14.66
N TYR A 122 10.77 -5.12 14.39
CA TYR A 122 11.49 -4.33 15.37
C TYR A 122 10.98 -2.91 15.41
N VAL A 123 11.05 -2.29 16.57
CA VAL A 123 10.71 -0.87 16.77
C VAL A 123 11.73 -0.23 17.68
N ASN A 124 11.95 1.06 17.53
CA ASN A 124 12.76 1.82 18.48
C ASN A 124 11.85 2.30 19.60
N ALA A 125 12.10 1.79 20.80
CA ALA A 125 11.44 2.21 22.03
C ALA A 125 12.27 3.32 22.68
N GLU A 126 11.64 4.47 22.88
CA GLU A 126 12.23 5.61 23.59
C GLU A 126 11.53 5.78 24.94
N PHE A 127 12.31 5.60 25.98
CA PHE A 127 11.86 5.78 27.37
C PHE A 127 12.38 7.12 27.90
N MET A 128 11.48 7.98 28.35
CA MET A 128 11.79 9.25 28.94
C MET A 128 11.33 9.31 30.40
N ASN A 129 12.23 9.69 31.28
CA ASN A 129 11.92 9.98 32.68
C ASN A 129 11.93 11.49 32.92
N HIS A 130 10.75 12.08 33.10
CA HIS A 130 10.59 13.53 33.30
C HIS A 130 11.19 14.05 34.62
N MET A 131 11.30 13.18 35.66
CA MET A 131 11.87 13.56 36.95
C MET A 131 13.39 13.72 36.90
N THR A 132 14.07 12.81 36.17
CA THR A 132 15.54 12.79 36.08
C THR A 132 16.06 13.41 34.79
N GLY A 133 15.19 13.61 33.79
CA GLY A 133 15.58 14.05 32.45
C GLY A 133 16.34 12.98 31.65
N GLU A 134 16.29 11.72 32.08
CA GLU A 134 16.97 10.62 31.43
C GLU A 134 16.16 10.11 30.23
N ILE A 135 16.79 9.99 29.06
CA ILE A 135 16.23 9.42 27.84
C ILE A 135 17.04 8.17 27.49
N LYS A 136 16.34 7.05 27.31
CA LYS A 136 16.92 5.78 26.85
C LYS A 136 16.22 5.31 25.59
N THR A 137 16.98 5.09 24.53
CA THR A 137 16.47 4.53 23.27
C THR A 137 17.05 3.14 23.08
N GLN A 138 16.18 2.18 22.75
CA GLN A 138 16.57 0.81 22.47
C GLN A 138 15.68 0.21 21.39
N THR A 139 16.28 -0.54 20.46
CA THR A 139 15.52 -1.35 19.49
C THR A 139 14.96 -2.59 20.16
N VAL A 140 13.66 -2.80 20.05
CA VAL A 140 12.92 -3.89 20.71
C VAL A 140 12.25 -4.77 19.65
N PHE A 141 12.39 -6.08 19.82
CA PHE A 141 11.63 -7.05 19.03
C PHE A 141 10.18 -7.10 19.50
N MET A 142 9.25 -6.80 18.60
CA MET A 142 7.82 -6.82 18.90
C MET A 142 7.18 -8.18 18.65
N GLY A 143 7.64 -8.89 17.62
CA GLY A 143 7.11 -10.20 17.26
C GLY A 143 7.32 -10.53 15.80
N ASP A 144 6.88 -11.72 15.40
CA ASP A 144 6.87 -12.13 13.99
C ASP A 144 5.59 -11.63 13.31
N PHE A 145 5.75 -10.75 12.31
CA PHE A 145 4.65 -10.16 11.55
C PHE A 145 4.39 -10.97 10.27
N PRO A 146 3.16 -11.45 10.02
CA PRO A 146 2.87 -12.25 8.85
C PRO A 146 2.97 -11.42 7.57
N LEU A 147 3.65 -11.96 6.55
CA LEU A 147 3.83 -11.33 5.26
C LEU A 147 2.81 -11.84 4.24
N MET A 148 2.38 -10.94 3.37
CA MET A 148 1.53 -11.26 2.22
C MET A 148 2.38 -11.80 1.07
N THR A 149 1.86 -12.81 0.37
CA THR A 149 2.45 -13.32 -0.87
C THR A 149 2.06 -12.45 -2.06
N GLU A 150 2.73 -12.60 -3.20
CA GLU A 150 2.37 -11.93 -4.46
C GLU A 150 0.92 -12.18 -4.92
N LYS A 151 0.31 -13.26 -4.44
CA LYS A 151 -1.09 -13.63 -4.74
C LYS A 151 -2.12 -12.98 -3.80
N GLY A 152 -1.69 -12.09 -2.90
CA GLY A 152 -2.57 -11.46 -1.92
C GLY A 152 -3.01 -12.40 -0.79
N THR A 153 -2.27 -13.48 -0.53
CA THR A 153 -2.58 -14.49 0.48
C THR A 153 -1.56 -14.48 1.62
N PHE A 154 -1.95 -15.00 2.78
CA PHE A 154 -1.08 -15.22 3.93
C PHE A 154 -0.89 -16.72 4.15
N ILE A 155 0.32 -17.13 4.51
CA ILE A 155 0.61 -18.53 4.87
C ILE A 155 0.72 -18.60 6.39
N ILE A 156 -0.27 -19.23 7.00
CA ILE A 156 -0.35 -19.42 8.45
C ILE A 156 -0.33 -20.92 8.75
N ASN A 157 0.68 -21.38 9.46
CA ASN A 157 0.88 -22.79 9.77
C ASN A 157 0.82 -23.70 8.53
N GLY A 158 1.47 -23.28 7.44
CA GLY A 158 1.49 -24.00 6.17
C GLY A 158 0.22 -23.90 5.32
N THR A 159 -0.84 -23.29 5.85
CA THR A 159 -2.13 -23.11 5.16
C THR A 159 -2.21 -21.74 4.53
N GLU A 160 -2.57 -21.68 3.27
CA GLU A 160 -2.80 -20.42 2.55
C GLU A 160 -4.18 -19.86 2.89
N ARG A 161 -4.22 -18.59 3.33
CA ARG A 161 -5.44 -17.91 3.79
C ARG A 161 -5.54 -16.53 3.14
N VAL A 162 -6.77 -16.04 2.98
CA VAL A 162 -7.08 -14.70 2.45
C VAL A 162 -7.86 -13.93 3.51
N VAL A 163 -7.55 -12.66 3.64
CA VAL A 163 -8.37 -11.73 4.43
C VAL A 163 -9.54 -11.29 3.56
N VAL A 164 -10.75 -11.51 4.04
CA VAL A 164 -11.99 -11.08 3.37
C VAL A 164 -12.42 -9.76 3.99
N SER A 165 -12.62 -8.76 3.13
CA SER A 165 -13.14 -7.44 3.50
C SER A 165 -14.66 -7.39 3.42
#